data_055f32f528a444bf35e9938e2fec9ce7
#
_entry.id   055f32f528a444bf35e9938e2fec9ce7
#
_cell.length_a   1.000
_cell.length_b   1.000
_cell.length_c   1.000
_cell.angle_alpha   90.00
_cell.angle_beta   90.00
_cell.angle_gamma   90.00
#
_symmetry.space_group_name_H-M   'P 1'
#
loop_
_entity.id
_entity.type
_entity.pdbx_description
1 polymer ?
#
loop_
_entity_poly.entity_id
_entity_poly.type
_entity_poly.pdbx_seq_one_letter_code
_entity_poly.pdbx_strand_id
1 'polypeptide(L)'
;MVTLEQFSYCPTHSTHPPFCYDFHYVKSGMVAIFGDNGSGKSTLAQLMAGWYPDFLPGEITGTGTLLGTPIGHLPLNEQSATIQLVQQSPYLQLSGCTFSVEEEVAFGPENLCLAEAEIMARIDAALTLTECQPLRHRHPATLSGGETQRVVIACAIAMQPKLLILDEAFSRLTPQASEMLLQRLQHWAFERGSLIILFERHRTPFLNYCQQAWQLQNGALQPLC
;
A
#
# COMPACT_ATOMS: atom_id res chain seq x y z
N MET A 1 -1.36 -5.24 13.94
CA MET A 1 -1.07 -4.03 13.17
C MET A 1 -2.36 -3.35 12.67
N VAL A 2 -3.30 -4.11 12.12
CA VAL A 2 -4.62 -3.58 11.71
C VAL A 2 -5.71 -4.41 12.36
N THR A 3 -6.66 -3.74 13.02
CA THR A 3 -7.82 -4.38 13.65
C THR A 3 -9.07 -3.57 13.29
N LEU A 4 -10.08 -4.25 12.79
CA LEU A 4 -11.42 -3.71 12.52
C LEU A 4 -12.42 -4.67 13.18
N GLU A 5 -13.21 -4.19 14.14
CA GLU A 5 -14.18 -4.99 14.90
C GLU A 5 -15.56 -4.36 14.75
N GLN A 6 -16.48 -5.09 14.14
CA GLN A 6 -17.79 -4.59 13.77
C GLN A 6 -17.70 -3.19 13.12
N PHE A 7 -16.58 -2.97 12.41
CA PHE A 7 -16.27 -1.69 11.82
C PHE A 7 -17.12 -1.46 10.58
N SER A 8 -17.77 -0.32 10.52
CA SER A 8 -18.57 0.03 9.36
C SER A 8 -18.20 1.44 8.89
N TYR A 9 -18.24 1.62 7.58
CA TYR A 9 -17.99 2.90 6.94
C TYR A 9 -19.08 3.20 5.92
N CYS A 10 -19.61 4.42 5.98
CA CYS A 10 -20.56 4.96 5.04
C CYS A 10 -20.01 6.27 4.45
N PRO A 11 -19.72 6.33 3.14
CA PRO A 11 -19.31 7.58 2.50
C PRO A 11 -20.37 8.67 2.63
N THR A 12 -19.95 9.92 2.73
CA THR A 12 -20.87 11.08 2.74
C THR A 12 -21.75 11.05 1.50
N HIS A 13 -23.06 11.24 1.69
CA HIS A 13 -24.08 11.20 0.62
C HIS A 13 -24.23 9.85 -0.10
N SER A 14 -23.75 8.75 0.45
CA SER A 14 -23.97 7.44 -0.12
C SER A 14 -25.43 7.02 -0.02
N THR A 15 -25.97 6.45 -1.11
CA THR A 15 -27.26 5.77 -1.13
C THR A 15 -27.13 4.25 -0.94
N HIS A 16 -25.90 3.76 -0.89
CA HIS A 16 -25.60 2.34 -0.65
C HIS A 16 -25.54 2.03 0.84
N PRO A 17 -25.83 0.79 1.23
CA PRO A 17 -25.62 0.36 2.62
C PRO A 17 -24.17 0.53 3.03
N PRO A 18 -23.89 0.76 4.32
CA PRO A 18 -22.51 0.90 4.81
C PRO A 18 -21.71 -0.40 4.55
N PHE A 19 -20.44 -0.23 4.29
CA PHE A 19 -19.50 -1.34 4.26
C PHE A 19 -19.27 -1.84 5.69
N CYS A 20 -19.23 -3.15 5.88
CA CYS A 20 -19.01 -3.76 7.20
C CYS A 20 -17.78 -4.67 7.16
N TYR A 21 -16.82 -4.40 8.03
CA TYR A 21 -15.54 -5.11 8.02
C TYR A 21 -15.23 -5.69 9.40
N ASP A 22 -14.91 -6.98 9.43
CA ASP A 22 -14.22 -7.63 10.53
C ASP A 22 -12.86 -8.13 10.02
N PHE A 23 -11.79 -7.55 10.54
CA PHE A 23 -10.43 -7.85 10.11
C PHE A 23 -9.49 -7.74 11.29
N HIS A 24 -8.70 -8.76 11.51
CA HIS A 24 -7.68 -8.75 12.55
C HIS A 24 -6.39 -9.37 12.05
N TYR A 25 -5.35 -8.56 11.91
CA TYR A 25 -4.02 -9.04 11.59
C TYR A 25 -2.93 -8.19 12.24
N VAL A 26 -2.14 -8.78 13.12
CA VAL A 26 -1.16 -8.07 13.97
C VAL A 26 0.29 -8.50 13.75
N LYS A 27 0.51 -9.49 12.88
CA LYS A 27 1.87 -9.99 12.58
C LYS A 27 2.47 -9.24 11.40
N SER A 28 3.80 -9.38 11.23
CA SER A 28 4.50 -8.99 10.01
C SER A 28 4.26 -10.02 8.90
N GLY A 29 4.52 -9.62 7.66
CA GLY A 29 4.39 -10.48 6.49
C GLY A 29 3.44 -9.92 5.44
N MET A 30 2.81 -10.78 4.66
CA MET A 30 1.96 -10.40 3.55
C MET A 30 0.59 -11.09 3.65
N VAL A 31 -0.46 -10.30 3.48
CA VAL A 31 -1.85 -10.79 3.43
C VAL A 31 -2.56 -10.22 2.22
N ALA A 32 -3.63 -10.87 1.77
CA ALA A 32 -4.38 -10.42 0.60
C ALA A 32 -5.88 -10.28 0.87
N ILE A 33 -6.47 -9.27 0.26
CA ILE A 33 -7.90 -9.03 0.21
C ILE A 33 -8.34 -9.03 -1.26
N PHE A 34 -9.11 -10.03 -1.63
CA PHE A 34 -9.61 -10.18 -2.99
C PHE A 34 -11.03 -9.66 -3.13
N GLY A 35 -11.37 -9.17 -4.32
CA GLY A 35 -12.73 -8.72 -4.60
C GLY A 35 -12.89 -8.20 -6.02
N ASP A 36 -14.10 -8.19 -6.54
CA ASP A 36 -14.43 -7.68 -7.86
C ASP A 36 -14.37 -6.14 -7.91
N ASN A 37 -14.47 -5.58 -9.12
CA ASN A 37 -14.60 -4.15 -9.28
C ASN A 37 -15.88 -3.66 -8.59
N GLY A 38 -15.76 -2.52 -7.88
CA GLY A 38 -16.87 -1.96 -7.12
C GLY A 38 -17.18 -2.65 -5.79
N SER A 39 -16.40 -3.68 -5.38
CA SER A 39 -16.60 -4.35 -4.09
C SER A 39 -16.23 -3.50 -2.86
N GLY A 40 -15.55 -2.36 -3.05
CA GLY A 40 -15.09 -1.49 -1.96
C GLY A 40 -13.62 -1.68 -1.56
N LYS A 41 -12.81 -2.43 -2.33
CA LYS A 41 -11.38 -2.65 -2.05
C LYS A 41 -10.61 -1.34 -1.84
N SER A 42 -10.69 -0.43 -2.80
CA SER A 42 -9.96 0.85 -2.73
C SER A 42 -10.44 1.71 -1.57
N THR A 43 -11.73 1.68 -1.24
CA THR A 43 -12.26 2.35 -0.05
C THR A 43 -11.66 1.78 1.23
N LEU A 44 -11.59 0.45 1.35
CA LEU A 44 -10.98 -0.21 2.49
C LEU A 44 -9.46 0.05 2.54
N ALA A 45 -8.78 0.03 1.40
CA ALA A 45 -7.37 0.37 1.29
C ALA A 45 -7.10 1.81 1.79
N GLN A 46 -7.93 2.78 1.41
CA GLN A 46 -7.84 4.17 1.85
C GLN A 46 -8.13 4.33 3.35
N LEU A 47 -9.13 3.61 3.88
CA LEU A 47 -9.40 3.57 5.33
C LEU A 47 -8.18 3.02 6.11
N MET A 48 -7.60 1.91 5.64
CA MET A 48 -6.39 1.32 6.23
C MET A 48 -5.14 2.19 6.02
N ALA A 49 -5.13 3.06 5.00
CA ALA A 49 -4.09 4.06 4.82
C ALA A 49 -4.24 5.28 5.75
N GLY A 50 -5.34 5.34 6.52
CA GLY A 50 -5.60 6.44 7.45
C GLY A 50 -6.15 7.71 6.79
N TRP A 51 -6.75 7.60 5.59
CA TRP A 51 -7.29 8.77 4.87
C TRP A 51 -8.56 9.34 5.50
N TYR A 52 -9.23 8.59 6.37
CA TYR A 52 -10.35 9.10 7.16
C TYR A 52 -9.83 9.98 8.31
N PRO A 53 -10.48 11.11 8.62
CA PRO A 53 -11.63 11.71 7.91
C PRO A 53 -11.25 12.67 6.79
N ASP A 54 -10.01 13.14 6.72
CA ASP A 54 -9.60 14.34 5.96
C ASP A 54 -9.71 14.14 4.43
N PHE A 55 -9.30 12.97 3.94
CA PHE A 55 -9.29 12.65 2.50
C PHE A 55 -10.39 11.65 2.11
N LEU A 56 -11.03 11.03 3.09
CA LEU A 56 -12.11 10.08 2.91
C LEU A 56 -13.27 10.41 3.86
N PRO A 57 -14.06 11.46 3.58
CA PRO A 57 -15.14 11.89 4.47
C PRO A 57 -16.29 10.88 4.49
N GLY A 58 -16.86 10.67 5.67
CA GLY A 58 -17.94 9.70 5.88
C GLY A 58 -18.23 9.50 7.36
N GLU A 59 -19.03 8.50 7.65
CA GLU A 59 -19.34 8.09 9.02
C GLU A 59 -18.77 6.70 9.29
N ILE A 60 -18.12 6.53 10.44
CA ILE A 60 -17.64 5.24 10.92
C ILE A 60 -18.38 4.83 12.19
N THR A 61 -18.62 3.52 12.33
CA THR A 61 -19.12 2.91 13.56
C THR A 61 -18.29 1.67 13.88
N GLY A 62 -18.39 1.15 15.09
CA GLY A 62 -17.53 0.07 15.56
C GLY A 62 -16.13 0.56 15.94
N THR A 63 -15.14 -0.32 15.99
CA THR A 63 -13.77 0.00 16.38
C THR A 63 -12.79 -0.37 15.28
N GLY A 64 -11.86 0.53 14.98
CA GLY A 64 -10.79 0.30 14.02
C GLY A 64 -9.48 0.90 14.50
N THR A 65 -8.39 0.13 14.44
CA THR A 65 -7.06 0.62 14.80
C THR A 65 -6.04 0.32 13.70
N LEU A 66 -5.14 1.26 13.47
CA LEU A 66 -3.97 1.15 12.61
C LEU A 66 -2.72 1.32 13.47
N LEU A 67 -1.86 0.32 13.48
CA LEU A 67 -0.63 0.31 14.29
C LEU A 67 -0.87 0.58 15.80
N GLY A 68 -2.08 0.25 16.30
CA GLY A 68 -2.50 0.48 17.68
C GLY A 68 -3.21 1.81 17.94
N THR A 69 -3.28 2.71 16.96
CA THR A 69 -3.98 4.00 17.06
C THR A 69 -5.36 3.92 16.39
N PRO A 70 -6.42 4.45 17.00
CA PRO A 70 -7.74 4.49 16.36
C PRO A 70 -7.71 5.19 14.99
N ILE A 71 -8.48 4.67 14.03
CA ILE A 71 -8.63 5.28 12.70
C ILE A 71 -9.13 6.72 12.85
N GLY A 72 -8.50 7.66 12.12
CA GLY A 72 -8.80 9.09 12.20
C GLY A 72 -8.07 9.84 13.32
N HIS A 73 -7.26 9.16 14.13
CA HIS A 73 -6.52 9.79 15.24
C HIS A 73 -4.99 9.74 15.08
N LEU A 74 -4.48 9.08 14.05
CA LEU A 74 -3.04 9.04 13.78
C LEU A 74 -2.61 10.39 13.18
N PRO A 75 -1.65 11.12 13.79
CA PRO A 75 -1.16 12.38 13.26
C PRO A 75 -0.58 12.20 11.85
N LEU A 76 -0.82 13.16 10.95
CA LEU A 76 -0.45 13.06 9.52
C LEU A 76 1.06 12.80 9.31
N ASN A 77 1.92 13.41 10.13
CA ASN A 77 3.35 13.21 10.07
C ASN A 77 3.76 11.76 10.46
N GLU A 78 3.10 11.16 11.45
CA GLU A 78 3.34 9.77 11.83
C GLU A 78 2.75 8.81 10.79
N GLN A 79 1.56 9.11 10.29
CA GLN A 79 0.90 8.35 9.23
C GLN A 79 1.77 8.29 7.97
N SER A 80 2.23 9.43 7.48
CA SER A 80 3.07 9.51 6.27
C SER A 80 4.41 8.79 6.41
N ALA A 81 4.96 8.72 7.62
CA ALA A 81 6.19 8.00 7.89
C ALA A 81 6.02 6.48 8.05
N THR A 82 4.82 6.03 8.48
CA THR A 82 4.62 4.63 8.91
C THR A 82 3.66 3.83 8.03
N ILE A 83 2.78 4.49 7.29
CA ILE A 83 1.80 3.86 6.40
C ILE A 83 2.00 4.37 4.98
N GLN A 84 2.12 3.47 4.02
CA GLN A 84 2.21 3.81 2.60
C GLN A 84 1.11 3.10 1.81
N LEU A 85 0.50 3.82 0.88
CA LEU A 85 -0.50 3.30 -0.05
C LEU A 85 -0.01 3.47 -1.49
N VAL A 86 0.15 2.35 -2.20
CA VAL A 86 0.35 2.35 -3.66
C VAL A 86 -0.98 2.03 -4.32
N GLN A 87 -1.45 2.96 -5.14
CA GLN A 87 -2.73 2.86 -5.84
C GLN A 87 -2.58 2.25 -7.24
N GLN A 88 -3.71 1.89 -7.83
CA GLN A 88 -3.79 1.30 -9.19
C GLN A 88 -3.21 2.22 -10.29
N SER A 89 -3.30 3.54 -10.13
CA SER A 89 -2.80 4.53 -11.10
C SER A 89 -1.44 5.11 -10.68
N PRO A 90 -0.31 4.51 -11.09
CA PRO A 90 1.01 4.94 -10.62
C PRO A 90 1.38 6.37 -11.05
N TYR A 91 0.91 6.82 -12.21
CA TYR A 91 1.20 8.18 -12.71
C TYR A 91 0.68 9.30 -11.79
N LEU A 92 -0.38 9.05 -11.03
CA LEU A 92 -0.95 10.02 -10.08
C LEU A 92 -0.18 10.08 -8.77
N GLN A 93 0.78 9.19 -8.58
CA GLN A 93 1.59 9.09 -7.36
C GLN A 93 3.03 9.58 -7.54
N LEU A 94 3.43 9.94 -8.76
CA LEU A 94 4.68 10.64 -8.99
C LEU A 94 4.55 12.10 -8.54
N SER A 95 5.60 12.64 -7.94
CA SER A 95 5.63 14.02 -7.43
C SER A 95 5.46 15.07 -8.53
N GLY A 96 5.95 14.74 -9.74
CA GLY A 96 5.94 15.65 -10.90
C GLY A 96 6.95 16.80 -10.82
N CYS A 97 7.79 16.82 -9.79
CA CYS A 97 8.79 17.89 -9.59
C CYS A 97 10.25 17.40 -9.64
N THR A 98 10.47 16.12 -9.97
CA THR A 98 11.80 15.50 -10.03
C THR A 98 12.24 15.26 -11.46
N PHE A 99 13.57 15.22 -11.68
CA PHE A 99 14.19 15.03 -12.99
C PHE A 99 14.80 13.63 -13.17
N SER A 100 14.89 12.85 -12.09
CA SER A 100 15.38 11.48 -12.10
C SER A 100 14.55 10.57 -11.19
N VAL A 101 14.60 9.26 -11.46
CA VAL A 101 14.01 8.23 -10.60
C VAL A 101 14.65 8.26 -9.20
N GLU A 102 15.94 8.54 -9.12
CA GLU A 102 16.64 8.70 -7.84
C GLU A 102 16.04 9.81 -7.00
N GLU A 103 15.83 11.00 -7.56
CA GLU A 103 15.19 12.12 -6.89
C GLU A 103 13.74 11.79 -6.51
N GLU A 104 13.01 11.09 -7.37
CA GLU A 104 11.64 10.66 -7.07
C GLU A 104 11.57 9.72 -5.87
N VAL A 105 12.50 8.77 -5.76
CA VAL A 105 12.58 7.84 -4.61
C VAL A 105 13.10 8.54 -3.36
N ALA A 106 13.96 9.56 -3.51
CA ALA A 106 14.48 10.39 -2.42
C ALA A 106 13.40 11.29 -1.80
N PHE A 107 12.42 11.70 -2.58
CA PHE A 107 11.44 12.74 -2.22
C PHE A 107 10.77 12.52 -0.86
N GLY A 108 10.31 11.30 -0.59
CA GLY A 108 9.72 10.96 0.70
C GLY A 108 10.71 11.00 1.88
N PRO A 109 11.84 10.27 1.82
CA PRO A 109 12.88 10.31 2.83
C PRO A 109 13.45 11.69 3.12
N GLU A 110 13.59 12.57 2.11
CA GLU A 110 14.00 13.96 2.28
C GLU A 110 12.98 14.76 3.10
N ASN A 111 11.69 14.59 2.85
CA ASN A 111 10.62 15.23 3.63
C ASN A 111 10.58 14.76 5.10
N LEU A 112 11.17 13.61 5.42
CA LEU A 112 11.39 13.16 6.79
C LEU A 112 12.66 13.75 7.43
N CYS A 113 13.38 14.61 6.71
CA CYS A 113 14.62 15.23 7.16
C CYS A 113 15.69 14.21 7.63
N LEU A 114 15.80 13.07 6.94
CA LEU A 114 16.79 12.05 7.21
C LEU A 114 18.20 12.51 6.79
N ALA A 115 19.23 11.91 7.38
CA ALA A 115 20.60 12.16 6.97
C ALA A 115 20.85 11.66 5.53
N GLU A 116 21.65 12.39 4.75
CA GLU A 116 21.96 12.08 3.34
C GLU A 116 22.42 10.62 3.13
N ALA A 117 23.32 10.13 4.00
CA ALA A 117 23.80 8.75 3.93
C ALA A 117 22.67 7.71 4.11
N GLU A 118 21.68 8.00 4.96
CA GLU A 118 20.52 7.15 5.15
C GLU A 118 19.59 7.22 3.96
N ILE A 119 19.35 8.40 3.40
CA ILE A 119 18.54 8.59 2.19
C ILE A 119 19.13 7.75 1.05
N MET A 120 20.43 7.87 0.79
CA MET A 120 21.12 7.11 -0.26
C MET A 120 21.01 5.59 -0.05
N ALA A 121 21.20 5.12 1.19
CA ALA A 121 21.05 3.69 1.51
C ALA A 121 19.61 3.18 1.27
N ARG A 122 18.59 3.99 1.59
CA ARG A 122 17.19 3.66 1.34
C ARG A 122 16.86 3.62 -0.15
N ILE A 123 17.36 4.57 -0.93
CA ILE A 123 17.22 4.60 -2.40
C ILE A 123 17.82 3.33 -3.01
N ASP A 124 19.07 3.01 -2.67
CA ASP A 124 19.77 1.84 -3.20
C ASP A 124 19.03 0.54 -2.90
N ALA A 125 18.57 0.39 -1.66
CA ALA A 125 17.79 -0.78 -1.24
C ALA A 125 16.45 -0.87 -1.99
N ALA A 126 15.72 0.23 -2.10
CA ALA A 126 14.41 0.28 -2.76
C ALA A 126 14.53 0.00 -4.27
N LEU A 127 15.47 0.64 -4.96
CA LEU A 127 15.72 0.42 -6.38
C LEU A 127 16.20 -1.01 -6.69
N THR A 128 17.01 -1.61 -5.80
CA THR A 128 17.46 -2.99 -5.92
C THR A 128 16.29 -3.97 -5.75
N LEU A 129 15.44 -3.76 -4.74
CA LEU A 129 14.28 -4.60 -4.48
C LEU A 129 13.30 -4.62 -5.65
N THR A 130 13.06 -3.45 -6.25
CA THR A 130 12.10 -3.29 -7.35
C THR A 130 12.70 -3.46 -8.75
N GLU A 131 14.00 -3.79 -8.87
CA GLU A 131 14.75 -3.87 -10.14
C GLU A 131 14.70 -2.57 -10.95
N CYS A 132 14.74 -1.44 -10.26
CA CYS A 132 14.74 -0.12 -10.86
C CYS A 132 16.13 0.52 -10.94
N GLN A 133 17.22 -0.14 -10.53
CA GLN A 133 18.59 0.37 -10.62
C GLN A 133 18.96 0.88 -12.03
N PRO A 134 18.63 0.19 -13.14
CA PRO A 134 18.92 0.68 -14.47
C PRO A 134 18.14 1.95 -14.84
N LEU A 135 17.08 2.27 -14.11
CA LEU A 135 16.23 3.43 -14.35
C LEU A 135 16.65 4.67 -13.54
N ARG A 136 17.62 4.52 -12.64
CA ARG A 136 18.00 5.49 -11.61
C ARG A 136 18.09 6.94 -12.11
N HIS A 137 18.74 7.13 -13.26
CA HIS A 137 19.00 8.45 -13.82
C HIS A 137 18.02 8.83 -14.93
N ARG A 138 17.00 8.04 -15.19
CA ARG A 138 15.97 8.36 -16.18
C ARG A 138 14.95 9.33 -15.59
N HIS A 139 14.45 10.21 -16.45
CA HIS A 139 13.36 11.11 -16.08
C HIS A 139 12.06 10.31 -15.88
N PRO A 140 11.30 10.48 -14.77
CA PRO A 140 10.08 9.71 -14.48
C PRO A 140 9.04 9.73 -15.60
N ALA A 141 8.87 10.85 -16.31
CA ALA A 141 7.95 10.95 -17.44
C ALA A 141 8.32 10.10 -18.67
N THR A 142 9.52 9.52 -18.73
CA THR A 142 9.97 8.65 -19.83
C THR A 142 9.76 7.16 -19.56
N LEU A 143 9.23 6.82 -18.40
CA LEU A 143 9.03 5.44 -17.97
C LEU A 143 7.80 4.82 -18.64
N SER A 144 7.89 3.53 -18.96
CA SER A 144 6.73 2.72 -19.32
C SER A 144 5.81 2.52 -18.11
N GLY A 145 4.56 2.10 -18.32
CA GLY A 145 3.61 1.87 -17.22
C GLY A 145 4.09 0.88 -16.17
N GLY A 146 4.75 -0.21 -16.58
CA GLY A 146 5.33 -1.19 -15.66
C GLY A 146 6.57 -0.68 -14.93
N GLU A 147 7.42 0.12 -15.59
CA GLU A 147 8.55 0.80 -14.94
C GLU A 147 8.05 1.82 -13.91
N THR A 148 7.06 2.64 -14.27
CA THR A 148 6.43 3.62 -13.35
C THR A 148 5.86 2.92 -12.12
N GLN A 149 5.16 1.79 -12.32
CA GLN A 149 4.59 1.03 -11.21
C GLN A 149 5.67 0.55 -10.23
N ARG A 150 6.79 0.01 -10.75
CA ARG A 150 7.92 -0.43 -9.90
C ARG A 150 8.60 0.74 -9.18
N VAL A 151 8.73 1.89 -9.85
CA VAL A 151 9.30 3.10 -9.24
C VAL A 151 8.40 3.61 -8.11
N VAL A 152 7.08 3.68 -8.30
CA VAL A 152 6.14 4.08 -7.22
C VAL A 152 6.20 3.12 -6.02
N ILE A 153 6.35 1.81 -6.27
CA ILE A 153 6.57 0.84 -5.20
C ILE A 153 7.93 1.11 -4.51
N ALA A 154 8.98 1.46 -5.26
CA ALA A 154 10.27 1.83 -4.69
C ALA A 154 10.16 3.08 -3.79
N CYS A 155 9.43 4.12 -4.21
CA CYS A 155 9.16 5.30 -3.39
C CYS A 155 8.50 4.92 -2.05
N ALA A 156 7.48 4.07 -2.08
CA ALA A 156 6.81 3.59 -0.88
C ALA A 156 7.74 2.78 0.04
N ILE A 157 8.60 1.91 -0.52
CA ILE A 157 9.56 1.09 0.23
C ILE A 157 10.67 1.94 0.85
N ALA A 158 11.14 3.00 0.17
CA ALA A 158 12.17 3.91 0.67
C ALA A 158 11.73 4.62 1.97
N MET A 159 10.43 4.78 2.19
CA MET A 159 9.86 5.27 3.46
C MET A 159 10.03 4.26 4.61
N GLN A 160 10.31 2.99 4.33
CA GLN A 160 10.39 1.89 5.31
C GLN A 160 9.14 1.77 6.20
N PRO A 161 7.94 1.71 5.59
CA PRO A 161 6.69 1.74 6.35
C PRO A 161 6.52 0.50 7.22
N LYS A 162 5.75 0.65 8.30
CA LYS A 162 5.25 -0.47 9.12
C LYS A 162 4.06 -1.17 8.47
N LEU A 163 3.27 -0.42 7.70
CA LEU A 163 2.14 -0.90 6.93
C LEU A 163 2.25 -0.41 5.48
N LEU A 164 2.40 -1.34 4.55
CA LEU A 164 2.39 -1.08 3.11
C LEU A 164 1.12 -1.65 2.50
N ILE A 165 0.34 -0.81 1.87
CA ILE A 165 -0.91 -1.18 1.20
C ILE A 165 -0.70 -1.08 -0.30
N LEU A 166 -1.03 -2.14 -1.03
CA LEU A 166 -0.88 -2.24 -2.48
C LEU A 166 -2.26 -2.49 -3.11
N ASP A 167 -2.86 -1.44 -3.68
CA ASP A 167 -4.20 -1.51 -4.30
C ASP A 167 -4.07 -1.70 -5.81
N GLU A 168 -4.26 -2.94 -6.28
CA GLU A 168 -4.10 -3.40 -7.66
C GLU A 168 -2.75 -2.95 -8.29
N ALA A 169 -1.72 -2.91 -7.44
CA ALA A 169 -0.41 -2.36 -7.76
C ALA A 169 0.43 -3.25 -8.70
N PHE A 170 -0.06 -4.40 -9.10
CA PHE A 170 0.60 -5.30 -10.04
C PHE A 170 -0.04 -5.31 -11.43
N SER A 171 -1.11 -4.58 -11.63
CA SER A 171 -1.93 -4.60 -12.85
C SER A 171 -1.18 -4.24 -14.15
N ARG A 172 -0.06 -3.53 -14.06
CA ARG A 172 0.78 -3.12 -15.19
C ARG A 172 2.04 -3.95 -15.36
N LEU A 173 2.26 -4.93 -14.51
CA LEU A 173 3.42 -5.81 -14.54
C LEU A 173 3.12 -7.09 -15.34
N THR A 174 4.16 -7.66 -15.95
CA THR A 174 4.06 -9.00 -16.51
C THR A 174 3.93 -10.02 -15.37
N PRO A 175 3.33 -11.20 -15.61
CA PRO A 175 3.23 -12.24 -14.59
C PRO A 175 4.56 -12.59 -13.93
N GLN A 176 5.63 -12.71 -14.72
CA GLN A 176 6.96 -13.00 -14.24
C GLN A 176 7.52 -11.88 -13.34
N ALA A 177 7.37 -10.61 -13.74
CA ALA A 177 7.80 -9.47 -12.94
C ALA A 177 7.00 -9.37 -11.63
N SER A 178 5.70 -9.70 -11.67
CA SER A 178 4.85 -9.74 -10.49
C SER A 178 5.31 -10.80 -9.48
N GLU A 179 5.59 -12.02 -9.93
CA GLU A 179 6.08 -13.10 -9.06
C GLU A 179 7.42 -12.78 -8.41
N MET A 180 8.37 -12.25 -9.19
CA MET A 180 9.68 -11.86 -8.67
C MET A 180 9.55 -10.75 -7.61
N LEU A 181 8.74 -9.74 -7.89
CA LEU A 181 8.52 -8.62 -6.96
C LEU A 181 7.79 -9.09 -5.68
N LEU A 182 6.77 -9.96 -5.80
CA LEU A 182 6.06 -10.54 -4.66
C LEU A 182 7.00 -11.31 -3.73
N GLN A 183 7.88 -12.13 -4.29
CA GLN A 183 8.86 -12.88 -3.50
C GLN A 183 9.79 -11.96 -2.71
N ARG A 184 10.29 -10.90 -3.35
CA ARG A 184 11.17 -9.92 -2.71
C ARG A 184 10.45 -9.10 -1.64
N LEU A 185 9.21 -8.66 -1.92
CA LEU A 185 8.37 -7.94 -0.98
C LEU A 185 8.04 -8.79 0.26
N GLN A 186 7.74 -10.08 0.07
CA GLN A 186 7.49 -11.00 1.18
C GLN A 186 8.71 -11.09 2.10
N HIS A 187 9.91 -11.28 1.54
CA HIS A 187 11.15 -11.34 2.30
C HIS A 187 11.43 -10.02 3.04
N TRP A 188 11.32 -8.91 2.33
CA TRP A 188 11.47 -7.58 2.90
C TRP A 188 10.52 -7.31 4.08
N ALA A 189 9.24 -7.71 3.95
CA ALA A 189 8.26 -7.54 5.01
C ALA A 189 8.63 -8.31 6.28
N PHE A 190 9.14 -9.54 6.15
CA PHE A 190 9.60 -10.34 7.29
C PHE A 190 10.84 -9.73 7.95
N GLU A 191 11.84 -9.34 7.17
CA GLU A 191 13.08 -8.75 7.69
C GLU A 191 12.85 -7.43 8.43
N ARG A 192 11.91 -6.60 7.92
CA ARG A 192 11.59 -5.29 8.48
C ARG A 192 10.54 -5.32 9.59
N GLY A 193 9.89 -6.45 9.80
CA GLY A 193 8.77 -6.53 10.71
C GLY A 193 7.55 -5.72 10.22
N SER A 194 7.42 -5.53 8.91
CA SER A 194 6.34 -4.78 8.26
C SER A 194 5.19 -5.69 7.88
N LEU A 195 4.00 -5.12 7.74
CA LEU A 195 2.83 -5.77 7.17
C LEU A 195 2.57 -5.22 5.76
N ILE A 196 2.41 -6.10 4.79
CA ILE A 196 1.93 -5.76 3.44
C ILE A 196 0.50 -6.28 3.29
N ILE A 197 -0.42 -5.42 2.88
CA ILE A 197 -1.79 -5.79 2.52
C ILE A 197 -1.98 -5.58 1.03
N LEU A 198 -2.25 -6.67 0.32
CA LEU A 198 -2.55 -6.68 -1.11
C LEU A 198 -4.06 -6.59 -1.31
N PHE A 199 -4.50 -5.67 -2.15
CA PHE A 199 -5.86 -5.62 -2.65
C PHE A 199 -5.84 -5.99 -4.13
N GLU A 200 -6.44 -7.14 -4.50
CA GLU A 200 -6.34 -7.67 -5.83
C GLU A 200 -7.68 -8.26 -6.32
N ARG A 201 -7.85 -8.39 -7.64
CA ARG A 201 -9.04 -9.00 -8.24
C ARG A 201 -8.91 -10.51 -8.35
N HIS A 202 -7.72 -10.97 -8.70
CA HIS A 202 -7.45 -12.38 -8.97
C HIS A 202 -6.58 -12.97 -7.87
N ARG A 203 -6.84 -14.23 -7.52
CA ARG A 203 -6.12 -14.90 -6.43
C ARG A 203 -4.70 -15.31 -6.82
N THR A 204 -4.51 -15.66 -8.08
CA THR A 204 -3.21 -16.10 -8.59
C THR A 204 -2.43 -14.92 -9.19
N PRO A 205 -1.14 -14.74 -8.92
CA PRO A 205 -0.26 -15.63 -8.12
C PRO A 205 -0.24 -15.30 -6.61
N PHE A 206 -0.97 -14.32 -6.15
CA PHE A 206 -0.82 -13.65 -4.85
C PHE A 206 -1.00 -14.58 -3.64
N LEU A 207 -1.93 -15.54 -3.70
CA LEU A 207 -2.20 -16.47 -2.60
C LEU A 207 -0.96 -17.24 -2.15
N ASN A 208 -0.05 -17.57 -3.06
CA ASN A 208 1.16 -18.34 -2.75
C ASN A 208 2.15 -17.58 -1.85
N TYR A 209 2.02 -16.27 -1.76
CA TYR A 209 2.91 -15.38 -1.00
C TYR A 209 2.28 -14.85 0.28
N CYS A 210 0.99 -15.10 0.50
CA CYS A 210 0.24 -14.56 1.62
C CYS A 210 0.05 -15.59 2.73
N GLN A 211 0.19 -15.16 3.99
CA GLN A 211 -0.09 -15.98 5.17
C GLN A 211 -1.57 -16.18 5.41
N GLN A 212 -2.38 -15.18 5.05
CA GLN A 212 -3.83 -15.20 5.14
C GLN A 212 -4.45 -14.42 3.99
N ALA A 213 -5.69 -14.74 3.66
CA ALA A 213 -6.43 -14.05 2.62
C ALA A 213 -7.91 -13.90 2.99
N TRP A 214 -8.52 -12.85 2.46
CA TRP A 214 -9.95 -12.55 2.61
C TRP A 214 -10.59 -12.28 1.26
N GLN A 215 -11.89 -12.50 1.20
CA GLN A 215 -12.75 -12.10 0.10
C GLN A 215 -13.63 -10.94 0.53
N LEU A 216 -13.56 -9.84 -0.19
CA LEU A 216 -14.48 -8.70 -0.04
C LEU A 216 -15.60 -8.84 -1.06
N GLN A 217 -16.80 -9.08 -0.57
CA GLN A 217 -18.01 -9.27 -1.39
C GLN A 217 -19.21 -8.62 -0.72
N ASN A 218 -20.03 -7.89 -1.51
CA ASN A 218 -21.23 -7.21 -1.03
C ASN A 218 -20.99 -6.33 0.22
N GLY A 219 -19.83 -5.65 0.27
CA GLY A 219 -19.46 -4.78 1.38
C GLY A 219 -19.03 -5.50 2.66
N ALA A 220 -18.92 -6.83 2.65
CA ALA A 220 -18.47 -7.63 3.79
C ALA A 220 -17.14 -8.34 3.49
N LEU A 221 -16.29 -8.45 4.52
CA LEU A 221 -15.00 -9.12 4.45
C LEU A 221 -15.12 -10.52 5.08
N GLN A 222 -14.76 -11.55 4.32
CA GLN A 222 -14.83 -12.94 4.74
C GLN A 222 -13.46 -13.62 4.61
N PRO A 223 -12.96 -14.36 5.61
CA PRO A 223 -11.71 -15.07 5.50
C PRO A 223 -11.81 -16.15 4.41
N LEU A 224 -10.74 -16.30 3.62
CA LEU A 224 -10.57 -17.42 2.70
C LEU A 224 -9.87 -18.55 3.45
N CYS A 225 -10.48 -19.73 3.42
CA CYS A 225 -9.92 -20.96 4.02
C CYS A 225 -8.72 -21.46 3.21
#